data_6a0d2b156056f3e0daae5d75359469e3
#
_entry.id   6a0d2b156056f3e0daae5d75359469e3
#
_cell.length_a   1.000
_cell.length_b   1.000
_cell.length_c   1.000
_cell.angle_alpha   90.00
_cell.angle_beta   90.00
_cell.angle_gamma   90.00
#
_symmetry.space_group_name_H-M   'P 1'
#
loop_
_entity.id
_entity.type
_entity.pdbx_description
1 polymer ?
#
loop_
_entity_poly.entity_id
_entity_poly.type
_entity_poly.pdbx_seq_one_letter_code
_entity_poly.pdbx_strand_id
1 'polypeptide(L)'
;MRAVPITVTALTAALLLTACGGGDDSGSGSDEKSKASDSASAASSGGAAGSACAADNLGQEVGPVNAAPAAGDTGNVTVTFTNKGAQCTLTGFPAVDLQADGASATVAKDAAAEAQPLTLPAQGTASFTITYVRGEGGGDKSLAVKTVKYGLPGASATQTFPWSYGDVALKGKGVPDATVSAFQQAGD
;
A
#
# COMPACT_ATOMS: atom_id res chain seq x y z
N MET A 1 43.92 -10.69 1.83
CA MET A 1 43.60 -9.98 0.59
C MET A 1 43.42 -11.00 -0.50
N ARG A 2 42.20 -11.33 -0.88
CA ARG A 2 41.88 -12.24 -2.00
C ARG A 2 40.96 -11.52 -2.94
N ALA A 3 41.46 -11.21 -4.12
CA ALA A 3 40.72 -10.58 -5.22
C ALA A 3 39.86 -11.65 -5.93
N VAL A 4 38.58 -11.35 -6.17
CA VAL A 4 37.68 -12.16 -6.98
C VAL A 4 37.47 -11.44 -8.32
N PRO A 5 37.66 -12.09 -9.46
CA PRO A 5 37.42 -11.47 -10.76
C PRO A 5 35.90 -11.48 -11.09
N ILE A 6 35.44 -10.31 -11.54
CA ILE A 6 34.04 -10.12 -12.03
C ILE A 6 34.05 -10.42 -13.54
N THR A 7 33.35 -11.45 -13.95
CA THR A 7 33.06 -11.74 -15.35
C THR A 7 31.78 -11.04 -15.79
N VAL A 8 31.90 -10.10 -16.71
CA VAL A 8 30.79 -9.41 -17.37
C VAL A 8 30.39 -10.21 -18.61
N THR A 9 29.18 -10.73 -18.64
CA THR A 9 28.59 -11.37 -19.81
C THR A 9 27.62 -10.41 -20.48
N ALA A 10 27.95 -9.93 -21.67
CA ALA A 10 27.05 -9.12 -22.49
C ALA A 10 26.12 -10.02 -23.30
N LEU A 11 24.80 -9.87 -23.12
CA LEU A 11 23.79 -10.47 -24.00
C LEU A 11 23.28 -9.41 -24.97
N THR A 12 23.52 -9.62 -26.25
CA THR A 12 22.93 -8.86 -27.35
C THR A 12 21.59 -9.47 -27.75
N ALA A 13 20.51 -8.71 -27.62
CA ALA A 13 19.20 -9.10 -28.13
C ALA A 13 18.95 -8.48 -29.51
N ALA A 14 18.68 -9.32 -30.50
CA ALA A 14 18.32 -8.93 -31.87
C ALA A 14 16.82 -8.63 -31.97
N LEU A 15 16.49 -7.46 -32.50
CA LEU A 15 15.13 -7.03 -32.83
C LEU A 15 14.78 -7.52 -34.24
N LEU A 16 13.73 -8.33 -34.36
CA LEU A 16 13.10 -8.67 -35.65
C LEU A 16 11.85 -7.80 -35.84
N LEU A 17 11.93 -6.86 -36.77
CA LEU A 17 10.77 -6.14 -37.31
C LEU A 17 10.16 -6.99 -38.44
N THR A 18 8.91 -7.41 -38.30
CA THR A 18 8.09 -7.90 -39.39
C THR A 18 7.11 -6.81 -39.83
N ALA A 19 7.41 -6.22 -40.99
CA ALA A 19 6.48 -5.39 -41.74
C ALA A 19 5.57 -6.29 -42.57
N CYS A 20 4.27 -6.11 -42.46
CA CYS A 20 3.31 -6.73 -43.39
C CYS A 20 2.72 -5.63 -44.27
N GLY A 21 3.03 -5.73 -45.55
CA GLY A 21 2.68 -4.78 -46.58
C GLY A 21 1.23 -4.95 -47.11
N GLY A 22 0.82 -3.92 -47.80
CA GLY A 22 -0.50 -3.68 -48.34
C GLY A 22 -0.91 -4.59 -49.49
N GLY A 23 -2.18 -4.48 -49.83
CA GLY A 23 -2.84 -5.01 -51.01
C GLY A 23 -4.09 -4.17 -51.29
N ASP A 24 -3.94 -3.32 -52.31
CA ASP A 24 -5.05 -2.67 -53.00
C ASP A 24 -5.83 -3.71 -53.82
N ASP A 25 -7.13 -3.67 -53.79
CA ASP A 25 -7.92 -4.06 -54.93
C ASP A 25 -9.25 -3.32 -54.97
N SER A 26 -9.49 -2.67 -56.12
CA SER A 26 -10.66 -1.93 -56.52
C SER A 26 -11.76 -2.86 -57.01
N GLY A 27 -12.97 -2.71 -56.53
CA GLY A 27 -14.15 -3.37 -57.05
C GLY A 27 -15.44 -2.61 -56.77
N SER A 28 -15.94 -1.90 -57.78
CA SER A 28 -17.23 -1.20 -57.85
C SER A 28 -18.40 -2.19 -57.84
N GLY A 29 -19.47 -1.89 -57.09
CA GLY A 29 -20.74 -2.62 -57.17
C GLY A 29 -21.79 -2.09 -56.21
N SER A 30 -22.79 -1.46 -56.77
CA SER A 30 -23.91 -0.76 -56.15
C SER A 30 -24.93 -1.67 -55.43
N ASP A 31 -25.68 -1.05 -54.55
CA ASP A 31 -27.08 -1.21 -54.15
C ASP A 31 -27.47 -2.08 -52.96
N GLU A 32 -28.24 -1.38 -52.14
CA GLU A 32 -29.37 -1.73 -51.30
C GLU A 32 -29.10 -2.12 -49.79
N LYS A 33 -29.33 -1.15 -48.94
CA LYS A 33 -30.27 -1.08 -47.81
C LYS A 33 -30.44 -2.29 -46.92
N SER A 34 -29.80 -2.22 -45.75
CA SER A 34 -30.45 -2.64 -44.51
C SER A 34 -29.72 -2.05 -43.28
N LYS A 35 -30.52 -1.36 -42.50
CA LYS A 35 -30.27 -0.67 -41.25
C LYS A 35 -29.99 -1.70 -40.14
N ALA A 36 -28.78 -1.74 -39.66
CA ALA A 36 -28.47 -2.26 -38.34
C ALA A 36 -27.41 -1.38 -37.73
N SER A 37 -27.81 -0.63 -36.70
CA SER A 37 -26.91 0.14 -35.82
C SER A 37 -26.12 -0.84 -34.98
N ASP A 38 -24.91 -1.15 -35.41
CA ASP A 38 -23.88 -1.67 -34.48
C ASP A 38 -23.03 -0.52 -34.05
N SER A 39 -23.37 0.04 -32.89
CA SER A 39 -22.49 0.91 -32.15
C SER A 39 -21.31 0.06 -31.66
N ALA A 40 -20.27 -0.03 -32.48
CA ALA A 40 -18.96 -0.42 -31.97
C ALA A 40 -18.51 0.64 -30.98
N SER A 41 -18.86 0.45 -29.73
CA SER A 41 -18.20 1.12 -28.62
C SER A 41 -16.72 0.83 -28.73
N ALA A 42 -15.99 1.80 -29.25
CA ALA A 42 -14.57 1.88 -29.04
C ALA A 42 -14.36 1.84 -27.52
N ALA A 43 -13.93 0.72 -27.00
CA ALA A 43 -13.46 0.58 -25.65
C ALA A 43 -12.28 1.54 -25.50
N SER A 44 -12.59 2.73 -25.02
CA SER A 44 -11.63 3.66 -24.49
C SER A 44 -10.95 2.93 -23.34
N SER A 45 -9.73 2.46 -23.53
CA SER A 45 -8.85 2.01 -22.46
C SER A 45 -8.34 3.23 -21.68
N GLY A 46 -9.27 4.04 -21.18
CA GLY A 46 -9.07 4.89 -20.05
C GLY A 46 -8.98 3.96 -18.86
N GLY A 47 -7.80 3.84 -18.25
CA GLY A 47 -7.61 3.10 -17.02
C GLY A 47 -8.66 3.57 -16.02
N ALA A 48 -9.66 2.73 -15.75
CA ALA A 48 -10.62 2.98 -14.69
C ALA A 48 -9.78 3.13 -13.41
N ALA A 49 -9.77 4.34 -12.85
CA ALA A 49 -9.29 4.53 -11.50
C ALA A 49 -10.07 3.53 -10.64
N GLY A 50 -9.39 2.47 -10.18
CA GLY A 50 -10.03 1.40 -9.43
C GLY A 50 -10.77 2.01 -8.22
N SER A 51 -11.90 1.42 -7.84
CA SER A 51 -12.59 1.81 -6.62
C SER A 51 -11.63 1.74 -5.43
N ALA A 52 -11.80 2.62 -4.44
CA ALA A 52 -11.03 2.53 -3.20
C ALA A 52 -11.17 1.15 -2.57
N CYS A 53 -10.10 0.63 -1.98
CA CYS A 53 -10.13 -0.65 -1.28
C CYS A 53 -11.06 -0.59 -0.07
N ALA A 54 -12.00 -1.54 0.01
CA ALA A 54 -12.85 -1.70 1.16
C ALA A 54 -12.14 -2.54 2.21
N ALA A 55 -12.19 -2.10 3.48
CA ALA A 55 -11.51 -2.76 4.60
C ALA A 55 -11.96 -4.23 4.78
N ASP A 56 -13.23 -4.52 4.52
CA ASP A 56 -13.80 -5.87 4.65
C ASP A 56 -13.24 -6.86 3.62
N ASN A 57 -12.70 -6.36 2.51
CA ASN A 57 -12.08 -7.16 1.46
C ASN A 57 -10.57 -7.31 1.64
N LEU A 58 -9.99 -6.77 2.71
CA LEU A 58 -8.56 -6.86 2.99
C LEU A 58 -8.32 -7.85 4.13
N GLY A 59 -7.56 -8.90 3.87
CA GLY A 59 -6.99 -9.74 4.91
C GLY A 59 -5.83 -9.01 5.57
N GLN A 60 -5.81 -8.97 6.90
CA GLN A 60 -4.76 -8.30 7.68
C GLN A 60 -3.79 -9.32 8.26
N GLU A 61 -2.51 -9.01 8.23
CA GLU A 61 -1.45 -9.69 8.95
C GLU A 61 -0.54 -8.66 9.62
N VAL A 62 -0.17 -8.87 10.89
CA VAL A 62 0.74 -8.00 11.62
C VAL A 62 2.11 -8.69 11.71
N GLY A 63 3.11 -8.09 11.09
CA GLY A 63 4.46 -8.59 10.97
C GLY A 63 5.05 -8.31 9.57
N PRO A 64 6.36 -8.28 9.44
CA PRO A 64 7.39 -8.46 10.47
C PRO A 64 7.41 -7.36 11.51
N VAL A 65 7.86 -7.71 12.71
CA VAL A 65 8.01 -6.78 13.83
C VAL A 65 9.47 -6.72 14.25
N ASN A 66 9.99 -5.50 14.36
CA ASN A 66 11.24 -5.20 15.03
C ASN A 66 10.91 -4.39 16.30
N ALA A 67 10.62 -5.09 17.38
CA ALA A 67 10.26 -4.45 18.63
C ALA A 67 11.48 -3.74 19.25
N ALA A 68 11.27 -2.51 19.70
CA ALA A 68 12.31 -1.75 20.41
C ALA A 68 12.72 -2.48 21.71
N PRO A 69 14.02 -2.81 21.91
CA PRO A 69 14.46 -3.62 23.04
C PRO A 69 14.39 -2.88 24.38
N ALA A 70 14.63 -1.57 24.41
CA ALA A 70 14.65 -0.76 25.62
C ALA A 70 13.92 0.58 25.43
N ALA A 71 13.61 1.25 26.53
CA ALA A 71 13.07 2.60 26.51
C ALA A 71 14.03 3.56 25.80
N GLY A 72 13.50 4.41 24.92
CA GLY A 72 14.26 5.30 24.05
C GLY A 72 14.69 4.69 22.72
N ASP A 73 14.62 3.37 22.57
CA ASP A 73 14.90 2.71 21.29
C ASP A 73 13.72 2.83 20.32
N THR A 74 14.04 2.76 19.04
CA THR A 74 13.05 2.78 17.97
C THR A 74 12.66 1.34 17.59
N GLY A 75 11.36 1.12 17.42
CA GLY A 75 10.79 -0.12 16.90
C GLY A 75 9.91 0.11 15.69
N ASN A 76 9.66 -0.96 14.94
CA ASN A 76 8.83 -0.96 13.75
C ASN A 76 7.83 -2.11 13.80
N VAL A 77 6.58 -1.81 13.49
CA VAL A 77 5.49 -2.79 13.36
C VAL A 77 4.88 -2.63 11.99
N THR A 78 5.03 -3.64 11.14
CA THR A 78 4.45 -3.63 9.79
C THR A 78 3.09 -4.33 9.80
N VAL A 79 2.13 -3.73 9.14
CA VAL A 79 0.80 -4.31 8.88
C VAL A 79 0.69 -4.56 7.39
N THR A 80 0.51 -5.80 7.01
CA THR A 80 0.35 -6.24 5.62
C THR A 80 -1.11 -6.56 5.34
N PHE A 81 -1.57 -6.18 4.15
CA PHE A 81 -2.89 -6.48 3.64
C PHE A 81 -2.80 -7.37 2.43
N THR A 82 -3.73 -8.32 2.33
CA THR A 82 -3.98 -9.08 1.10
C THR A 82 -5.35 -8.73 0.56
N ASN A 83 -5.44 -8.27 -0.68
CA ASN A 83 -6.73 -8.00 -1.31
C ASN A 83 -7.44 -9.30 -1.67
N LYS A 84 -8.51 -9.62 -0.97
CA LYS A 84 -9.38 -10.80 -1.20
C LYS A 84 -10.51 -10.51 -2.19
N GLY A 85 -10.67 -9.25 -2.60
CA GLY A 85 -11.68 -8.78 -3.53
C GLY A 85 -11.16 -8.56 -4.94
N ALA A 86 -11.92 -7.81 -5.73
CA ALA A 86 -11.49 -7.31 -7.03
C ALA A 86 -10.40 -6.25 -6.89
N GLN A 87 -9.72 -5.92 -8.00
CA GLN A 87 -8.73 -4.85 -8.03
C GLN A 87 -9.28 -3.55 -7.44
N CYS A 88 -8.50 -2.90 -6.58
CA CYS A 88 -8.84 -1.65 -5.92
C CYS A 88 -7.62 -0.73 -5.80
N THR A 89 -7.81 0.49 -5.30
CA THR A 89 -6.72 1.47 -5.12
C THR A 89 -6.63 1.88 -3.66
N LEU A 90 -5.40 1.88 -3.13
CA LEU A 90 -5.03 2.52 -1.86
C LEU A 90 -4.30 3.82 -2.18
N THR A 91 -4.63 4.90 -1.48
CA THR A 91 -3.99 6.19 -1.68
C THR A 91 -3.78 6.88 -0.35
N GLY A 92 -2.59 7.41 -0.10
CA GLY A 92 -2.33 8.19 1.09
C GLY A 92 -1.75 7.36 2.24
N PHE A 93 -2.20 7.69 3.45
CA PHE A 93 -1.75 7.10 4.71
C PHE A 93 -2.94 6.49 5.43
N PRO A 94 -2.76 5.41 6.19
CA PRO A 94 -3.78 5.00 7.13
C PRO A 94 -3.93 6.04 8.25
N ALA A 95 -5.14 6.20 8.77
CA ALA A 95 -5.34 6.90 10.03
C ALA A 95 -5.10 5.90 11.16
N VAL A 96 -4.14 6.17 12.04
CA VAL A 96 -3.74 5.22 13.10
C VAL A 96 -3.90 5.88 14.46
N ASP A 97 -4.59 5.19 15.37
CA ASP A 97 -4.75 5.58 16.78
C ASP A 97 -4.21 4.49 17.70
N LEU A 98 -3.35 4.87 18.62
CA LEU A 98 -2.88 4.04 19.73
C LEU A 98 -3.86 4.16 20.88
N GLN A 99 -4.44 3.03 21.30
CA GLN A 99 -5.43 2.99 22.37
C GLN A 99 -4.84 2.39 23.64
N ALA A 100 -4.99 3.11 24.75
CA ALA A 100 -4.67 2.68 26.09
C ALA A 100 -5.93 2.76 26.97
N ASP A 101 -5.87 2.24 28.20
CA ASP A 101 -6.99 2.30 29.13
C ASP A 101 -7.40 3.77 29.40
N GLY A 102 -8.54 4.17 28.83
CA GLY A 102 -9.08 5.53 28.98
C GLY A 102 -8.40 6.64 28.18
N ALA A 103 -7.43 6.31 27.32
CA ALA A 103 -6.71 7.28 26.48
C ALA A 103 -6.57 6.77 25.03
N SER A 104 -6.55 7.71 24.09
CA SER A 104 -6.24 7.44 22.67
C SER A 104 -5.32 8.53 22.17
N ALA A 105 -4.34 8.15 21.34
CA ALA A 105 -3.40 9.09 20.75
C ALA A 105 -3.22 8.78 19.26
N THR A 106 -3.43 9.79 18.42
CA THR A 106 -3.29 9.66 16.96
C THR A 106 -1.81 9.69 16.57
N VAL A 107 -1.41 8.74 15.74
CA VAL A 107 -0.06 8.64 15.18
C VAL A 107 0.08 9.63 14.04
N ALA A 108 1.16 10.41 14.05
CA ALA A 108 1.46 11.33 12.97
C ALA A 108 1.90 10.58 11.70
N LYS A 109 1.59 11.15 10.53
CA LYS A 109 2.17 10.68 9.27
C LYS A 109 3.68 10.94 9.27
N ASP A 110 4.44 10.04 8.66
CA ASP A 110 5.84 10.29 8.38
C ASP A 110 5.95 11.47 7.40
N ALA A 111 6.57 12.55 7.84
CA ALA A 111 6.71 13.79 7.05
C ALA A 111 7.66 13.62 5.86
N ALA A 112 8.54 12.62 5.88
CA ALA A 112 9.46 12.31 4.79
C ALA A 112 8.85 11.35 3.75
N ALA A 113 7.72 10.71 4.05
CA ALA A 113 7.08 9.77 3.17
C ALA A 113 6.13 10.50 2.19
N GLU A 114 6.27 10.18 0.91
CA GLU A 114 5.33 10.60 -0.13
C GLU A 114 4.32 9.50 -0.43
N ALA A 115 3.03 9.86 -0.38
CA ALA A 115 1.96 8.93 -0.70
C ALA A 115 1.77 8.84 -2.20
N GLN A 116 1.94 7.65 -2.76
CA GLN A 116 1.62 7.35 -4.15
C GLN A 116 0.34 6.52 -4.24
N PRO A 117 -0.50 6.71 -5.28
CA PRO A 117 -1.61 5.80 -5.54
C PRO A 117 -1.09 4.39 -5.82
N LEU A 118 -1.56 3.42 -5.06
CA LEU A 118 -1.20 2.01 -5.20
C LEU A 118 -2.38 1.21 -5.74
N THR A 119 -2.24 0.65 -6.93
CA THR A 119 -3.22 -0.29 -7.48
C THR A 119 -2.95 -1.68 -6.93
N LEU A 120 -3.93 -2.23 -6.22
CA LEU A 120 -3.84 -3.53 -5.57
C LEU A 120 -4.72 -4.54 -6.33
N PRO A 121 -4.13 -5.43 -7.15
CA PRO A 121 -4.90 -6.45 -7.85
C PRO A 121 -5.52 -7.45 -6.88
N ALA A 122 -6.39 -8.33 -7.36
CA ALA A 122 -6.88 -9.46 -6.57
C ALA A 122 -5.68 -10.31 -6.10
N GLN A 123 -5.66 -10.69 -4.83
CA GLN A 123 -4.56 -11.36 -4.13
C GLN A 123 -3.26 -10.54 -4.04
N GLY A 124 -3.26 -9.29 -4.52
CA GLY A 124 -2.13 -8.37 -4.33
C GLY A 124 -1.97 -7.99 -2.86
N THR A 125 -0.73 -7.65 -2.47
CA THR A 125 -0.37 -7.31 -1.10
C THR A 125 0.14 -5.88 -1.01
N ALA A 126 -0.24 -5.20 0.07
CA ALA A 126 0.25 -3.87 0.42
C ALA A 126 0.55 -3.82 1.91
N SER A 127 1.38 -2.89 2.32
CA SER A 127 1.72 -2.72 3.74
C SER A 127 1.83 -1.25 4.12
N PHE A 128 1.77 -1.01 5.42
CA PHE A 128 2.29 0.21 6.06
C PHE A 128 3.07 -0.17 7.32
N THR A 129 3.93 0.72 7.77
CA THR A 129 4.74 0.51 8.97
C THR A 129 4.48 1.62 9.98
N ILE A 130 4.27 1.22 11.23
CA ILE A 130 4.27 2.11 12.39
C ILE A 130 5.69 2.08 12.96
N THR A 131 6.37 3.22 12.93
CA THR A 131 7.64 3.43 13.61
C THR A 131 7.36 4.13 14.92
N TYR A 132 7.89 3.62 16.02
CA TYR A 132 7.65 4.18 17.36
C TYR A 132 8.91 4.20 18.22
N VAL A 133 8.96 5.10 19.17
CA VAL A 133 9.97 5.09 20.24
C VAL A 133 9.35 4.43 21.46
N ARG A 134 10.06 3.43 22.00
CA ARG A 134 9.62 2.75 23.22
C ARG A 134 9.70 3.69 24.43
N GLY A 135 8.61 3.76 25.17
CA GLY A 135 8.50 4.52 26.40
C GLY A 135 9.02 3.76 27.62
N GLU A 136 9.29 4.51 28.67
CA GLU A 136 9.51 3.93 30.01
C GLU A 136 8.16 3.42 30.55
N GLY A 137 8.14 2.24 31.12
CA GLY A 137 6.92 1.65 31.67
C GLY A 137 6.32 2.51 32.78
N GLY A 138 5.08 2.96 32.56
CA GLY A 138 4.35 3.81 33.50
C GLY A 138 4.75 5.29 33.45
N GLY A 139 3.86 6.17 33.91
CA GLY A 139 4.08 7.61 34.03
C GLY A 139 3.58 8.45 32.85
N ASP A 140 3.66 9.78 33.03
CA ASP A 140 3.05 10.76 32.11
C ASP A 140 3.79 10.93 30.78
N LYS A 141 4.94 10.29 30.62
CA LYS A 141 5.78 10.37 29.40
C LYS A 141 5.63 9.16 28.49
N SER A 142 4.76 8.23 28.84
CA SER A 142 4.54 7.00 28.08
C SER A 142 3.05 6.69 27.98
N LEU A 143 2.66 6.08 26.91
CA LEU A 143 1.32 5.56 26.67
C LEU A 143 1.38 4.04 26.73
N ALA A 144 0.68 3.44 27.71
CA ALA A 144 0.56 2.00 27.87
C ALA A 144 -0.43 1.42 26.85
N VAL A 145 0.01 1.35 25.59
CA VAL A 145 -0.82 0.93 24.46
C VAL A 145 -1.27 -0.52 24.64
N LYS A 146 -2.55 -0.78 24.39
CA LYS A 146 -3.17 -2.11 24.40
C LYS A 146 -3.61 -2.56 23.01
N THR A 147 -4.08 -1.60 22.21
CA THR A 147 -4.67 -1.87 20.91
C THR A 147 -4.30 -0.76 19.94
N VAL A 148 -4.02 -1.13 18.72
CA VAL A 148 -3.96 -0.20 17.60
C VAL A 148 -5.28 -0.27 16.85
N LYS A 149 -5.85 0.90 16.58
CA LYS A 149 -7.00 1.06 15.69
C LYS A 149 -6.53 1.82 14.46
N TYR A 150 -6.89 1.35 13.28
CA TYR A 150 -6.56 2.07 12.06
C TYR A 150 -7.71 2.05 11.05
N GLY A 151 -7.75 3.07 10.19
CA GLY A 151 -8.71 3.20 9.12
C GLY A 151 -8.01 3.43 7.78
N LEU A 152 -8.63 2.93 6.71
CA LEU A 152 -8.17 3.19 5.35
C LEU A 152 -8.71 4.54 4.86
N PRO A 153 -7.98 5.26 4.00
CA PRO A 153 -8.44 6.49 3.39
C PRO A 153 -9.77 6.30 2.65
N GLY A 154 -10.74 7.14 2.97
CA GLY A 154 -12.08 7.10 2.35
C GLY A 154 -13.00 5.98 2.84
N ALA A 155 -12.54 5.10 3.73
CA ALA A 155 -13.37 4.09 4.36
C ALA A 155 -13.87 4.56 5.74
N SER A 156 -15.11 4.23 6.08
CA SER A 156 -15.66 4.45 7.43
C SER A 156 -15.34 3.31 8.39
N ALA A 157 -15.07 2.12 7.86
CA ALA A 157 -14.70 0.95 8.64
C ALA A 157 -13.28 1.05 9.17
N THR A 158 -13.09 0.65 10.43
CA THR A 158 -11.79 0.61 11.10
C THR A 158 -11.44 -0.82 11.48
N GLN A 159 -10.16 -1.12 11.46
CA GLN A 159 -9.59 -2.40 11.89
C GLN A 159 -8.79 -2.21 13.18
N THR A 160 -8.58 -3.29 13.91
CA THR A 160 -7.81 -3.25 15.15
C THR A 160 -6.90 -4.45 15.26
N PHE A 161 -5.80 -4.30 16.01
CA PHE A 161 -4.97 -5.42 16.44
C PHE A 161 -4.39 -5.14 17.84
N PRO A 162 -4.09 -6.21 18.62
CA PRO A 162 -3.49 -6.07 19.93
C PRO A 162 -2.05 -5.55 19.82
N TRP A 163 -1.66 -4.66 20.75
CA TRP A 163 -0.30 -4.15 20.85
C TRP A 163 0.44 -4.83 22.00
N SER A 164 1.57 -5.44 21.71
CA SER A 164 2.41 -6.16 22.69
C SER A 164 3.88 -5.73 22.64
N TYR A 165 4.17 -4.55 22.07
CA TYR A 165 5.54 -4.11 21.76
C TYR A 165 6.08 -3.09 22.78
N GLY A 166 5.46 -3.03 23.95
CA GLY A 166 5.80 -2.13 25.04
C GLY A 166 5.07 -0.78 24.96
N ASP A 167 5.29 0.04 25.97
CA ASP A 167 4.73 1.38 26.00
C ASP A 167 5.32 2.23 24.87
N VAL A 168 4.57 3.21 24.40
CA VAL A 168 5.03 4.18 23.40
C VAL A 168 5.37 5.50 24.09
N ALA A 169 6.56 6.04 23.82
CA ALA A 169 6.98 7.34 24.38
C ALA A 169 6.07 8.46 23.89
N LEU A 170 5.92 9.49 24.70
CA LEU A 170 5.19 10.71 24.34
C LEU A 170 6.15 11.88 24.16
N LYS A 171 6.07 12.59 23.03
CA LYS A 171 6.78 13.86 22.75
C LYS A 171 6.18 15.02 23.54
N GLY A 172 4.93 14.90 23.95
CA GLY A 172 4.17 15.90 24.69
C GLY A 172 2.86 15.32 25.15
N LYS A 173 2.02 16.11 25.78
CA LYS A 173 0.75 15.67 26.33
C LYS A 173 -0.15 15.05 25.23
N GLY A 174 -0.33 13.73 25.27
CA GLY A 174 -1.15 12.98 24.32
C GLY A 174 -0.58 12.85 22.89
N VAL A 175 0.69 13.25 22.68
CA VAL A 175 1.35 13.14 21.37
C VAL A 175 2.35 11.99 21.40
N PRO A 176 2.06 10.85 20.72
CA PRO A 176 2.97 9.72 20.71
C PRO A 176 4.24 10.02 19.90
N ASP A 177 5.38 9.52 20.36
CA ASP A 177 6.60 9.48 19.58
C ASP A 177 6.52 8.29 18.61
N ALA A 178 5.67 8.46 17.63
CA ALA A 178 5.43 7.48 16.58
C ALA A 178 5.04 8.17 15.28
N THR A 179 5.33 7.49 14.17
CA THR A 179 4.92 7.89 12.82
C THR A 179 4.39 6.68 12.06
N VAL A 180 3.58 6.93 11.02
CA VAL A 180 3.07 5.91 10.13
C VAL A 180 3.49 6.21 8.69
N SER A 181 3.98 5.18 7.97
CA SER A 181 4.34 5.29 6.56
C SER A 181 3.11 5.41 5.66
N ALA A 182 3.30 5.88 4.44
CA ALA A 182 2.34 5.68 3.36
C ALA A 182 2.17 4.18 3.05
N PHE A 183 1.11 3.83 2.30
CA PHE A 183 0.97 2.49 1.77
C PHE A 183 2.06 2.20 0.74
N GLN A 184 2.60 0.99 0.81
CA GLN A 184 3.64 0.49 -0.09
C GLN A 184 3.23 -0.89 -0.59
N GLN A 185 3.73 -1.30 -1.76
CA GLN A 185 3.59 -2.68 -2.19
C GLN A 185 4.39 -3.57 -1.23
N ALA A 186 3.79 -4.65 -0.74
CA ALA A 186 4.51 -5.55 0.15
C ALA A 186 5.53 -6.36 -0.67
N GLY A 187 6.79 -6.33 -0.23
CA GLY A 187 7.90 -7.03 -0.88
C GLY A 187 8.87 -6.14 -1.66
N ASP A 188 8.69 -4.83 -1.64
CA ASP A 188 9.66 -3.84 -2.15
C ASP A 188 10.67 -3.42 -1.07
#